data_8b5098b89aae6f6528c8c748c7ed7432
#
_entry.id   8b5098b89aae6f6528c8c748c7ed7432
#
_cell.length_a   1.000
_cell.length_b   1.000
_cell.length_c   1.000
_cell.angle_alpha   90.00
_cell.angle_beta   90.00
_cell.angle_gamma   90.00
#
_symmetry.space_group_name_H-M   'P 1'
#
loop_
_entity.id
_entity.type
_entity.pdbx_description
1 polymer ?
#
loop_
_entity_poly.entity_id
_entity_poly.type
_entity_poly.pdbx_seq_one_letter_code
_entity_poly.pdbx_strand_id
1 'polypeptide(L)'
;MPDAFQSYKPRHMKVYGAIIINNFGEVLLVRGRLSRKWSFPKGHCKNGETDLECAKRELLEETGLSIDLPYTSYHKLKGGSYFVFAVTGRPSTCITDCKEIEFVEWWPLSHLPIGDSNVDVSIFRTLMRGVTENENEIVDYISSKEAQSRVCQITRNFGKC
;
A
#
# COMPACT_ATOMS: atom_id res chain seq x y z
N MET A 1 -8.36 43.35 -0.41
CA MET A 1 -8.84 42.04 -0.86
C MET A 1 -7.64 41.12 -0.98
N PRO A 2 -7.51 40.10 -0.14
CA PRO A 2 -6.51 39.11 -0.42
C PRO A 2 -6.89 38.43 -1.71
N ASP A 3 -5.97 38.39 -2.65
CA ASP A 3 -6.13 37.68 -3.90
C ASP A 3 -6.46 36.21 -3.62
N ALA A 4 -7.72 35.85 -3.84
CA ALA A 4 -8.19 34.47 -3.74
C ALA A 4 -7.54 33.54 -4.78
N PHE A 5 -6.66 34.07 -5.60
CA PHE A 5 -5.85 33.39 -6.60
C PHE A 5 -4.39 33.36 -6.27
N GLN A 6 -4.04 33.34 -4.98
CA GLN A 6 -2.70 32.82 -4.66
C GLN A 6 -2.66 31.41 -5.26
N SER A 7 -1.90 31.33 -6.35
CA SER A 7 -1.64 30.12 -7.12
C SER A 7 -1.73 28.88 -6.24
N TYR A 8 -2.79 28.12 -6.41
CA TYR A 8 -2.87 26.77 -5.92
C TYR A 8 -1.72 26.01 -6.58
N LYS A 9 -0.54 26.08 -5.97
CA LYS A 9 0.46 25.07 -6.24
C LYS A 9 -0.15 23.79 -5.73
N PRO A 10 -0.45 22.81 -6.60
CA PRO A 10 -0.81 21.51 -6.11
C PRO A 10 0.32 21.09 -5.18
N ARG A 11 0.08 21.15 -3.88
CA ARG A 11 0.93 20.45 -2.94
C ARG A 11 0.99 19.06 -3.52
N HIS A 12 2.20 18.53 -3.72
CA HIS A 12 2.36 17.13 -4.06
C HIS A 12 1.42 16.37 -3.12
N MET A 13 0.26 15.95 -3.66
CA MET A 13 -0.76 15.33 -2.83
C MET A 13 -0.16 14.06 -2.31
N LYS A 14 0.13 14.04 -1.01
CA LYS A 14 0.74 12.88 -0.36
C LYS A 14 -0.25 11.74 -0.39
N VAL A 15 0.18 10.62 -0.93
CA VAL A 15 -0.56 9.37 -1.00
C VAL A 15 -0.05 8.44 0.08
N TYR A 16 -0.95 7.98 0.94
CA TYR A 16 -0.65 7.03 1.99
C TYR A 16 -1.59 5.84 1.90
N GLY A 17 -1.08 4.70 2.27
CA GLY A 17 -1.85 3.47 2.24
C GLY A 17 -1.31 2.42 3.20
N ALA A 18 -1.82 1.21 3.04
CA ALA A 18 -1.48 0.10 3.90
C ALA A 18 -1.10 -1.14 3.09
N ILE A 19 -0.09 -1.86 3.55
CA ILE A 19 0.26 -3.19 3.07
C ILE A 19 -0.14 -4.16 4.18
N ILE A 20 -1.17 -4.96 3.93
CA ILE A 20 -1.72 -5.90 4.89
C ILE A 20 -1.26 -7.29 4.53
N ILE A 21 -0.51 -7.92 5.42
CA ILE A 21 0.03 -9.26 5.23
C ILE A 21 -0.58 -10.18 6.29
N ASN A 22 -1.08 -11.33 5.87
CA ASN A 22 -1.64 -12.31 6.79
C ASN A 22 -0.67 -13.47 7.05
N ASN A 23 -1.07 -14.34 7.98
CA ASN A 23 -0.28 -15.51 8.36
C ASN A 23 -0.26 -16.64 7.31
N PHE A 24 -0.93 -16.48 6.19
CA PHE A 24 -0.83 -17.40 5.04
C PHE A 24 0.16 -16.94 3.98
N GLY A 25 0.93 -15.87 4.24
CA GLY A 25 1.85 -15.29 3.26
C GLY A 25 1.14 -14.59 2.12
N GLU A 26 -0.03 -14.02 2.39
CA GLU A 26 -0.83 -13.28 1.42
C GLU A 26 -0.85 -11.78 1.73
N VAL A 27 -0.99 -10.98 0.70
CA VAL A 27 -1.18 -9.53 0.80
C VAL A 27 -2.52 -9.13 0.23
N LEU A 28 -3.15 -8.13 0.84
CA LEU A 28 -4.44 -7.62 0.40
C LEU A 28 -4.24 -6.56 -0.70
N LEU A 29 -4.83 -6.80 -1.86
CA LEU A 29 -4.82 -5.87 -2.98
C LEU A 29 -6.23 -5.45 -3.36
N VAL A 30 -6.35 -4.26 -3.91
CA VAL A 30 -7.58 -3.73 -4.49
C VAL A 30 -7.38 -3.50 -5.99
N ARG A 31 -8.44 -3.64 -6.76
CA ARG A 31 -8.41 -3.33 -8.19
C ARG A 31 -9.22 -2.08 -8.48
N GLY A 32 -8.57 -1.10 -9.10
CA GLY A 32 -9.23 0.14 -9.51
C GLY A 32 -10.21 -0.10 -10.65
N ARG A 33 -11.40 0.50 -10.55
CA ARG A 33 -12.45 0.35 -11.56
C ARG A 33 -12.06 0.98 -12.91
N LEU A 34 -11.44 2.14 -12.90
CA LEU A 34 -11.01 2.84 -14.11
C LEU A 34 -9.65 2.35 -14.60
N SER A 35 -8.69 2.23 -13.69
CA SER A 35 -7.33 1.82 -14.06
C SER A 35 -7.22 0.35 -14.46
N ARG A 36 -8.11 -0.49 -13.95
CA ARG A 36 -8.06 -1.95 -14.10
C ARG A 36 -6.77 -2.56 -13.54
N LYS A 37 -6.11 -1.86 -12.63
CA LYS A 37 -4.84 -2.29 -12.03
C LYS A 37 -5.01 -2.63 -10.57
N TRP A 38 -4.28 -3.66 -10.15
CA TRP A 38 -4.14 -4.03 -8.75
C TRP A 38 -3.18 -3.08 -8.05
N SER A 39 -3.52 -2.69 -6.86
CA SER A 39 -2.70 -1.82 -6.01
C SER A 39 -2.90 -2.12 -4.53
N PHE A 40 -2.00 -1.61 -3.69
CA PHE A 40 -2.29 -1.54 -2.27
C PHE A 40 -3.41 -0.54 -2.01
N PRO A 41 -4.27 -0.75 -1.00
CA PRO A 41 -5.23 0.26 -0.57
C PRO A 41 -4.52 1.56 -0.23
N LYS A 42 -4.87 2.64 -0.90
CA LYS A 42 -4.19 3.94 -0.76
C LYS A 42 -5.05 5.08 -1.30
N GLY A 43 -4.71 6.27 -0.90
CA GLY A 43 -5.32 7.47 -1.46
C GLY A 43 -4.70 8.74 -0.91
N HIS A 44 -5.29 9.85 -1.32
CA HIS A 44 -4.82 11.18 -0.96
C HIS A 44 -5.30 11.58 0.43
N CYS A 45 -4.40 12.19 1.19
CA CYS A 45 -4.73 12.68 2.52
C CYS A 45 -5.67 13.89 2.45
N LYS A 46 -6.60 13.93 3.39
CA LYS A 46 -7.45 15.09 3.65
C LYS A 46 -6.73 16.06 4.59
N ASN A 47 -7.15 17.33 4.55
CA ASN A 47 -6.60 18.35 5.44
C ASN A 47 -6.82 17.94 6.91
N GLY A 48 -5.75 18.04 7.70
CA GLY A 48 -5.78 17.74 9.13
C GLY A 48 -5.56 16.27 9.50
N GLU A 49 -5.53 15.37 8.51
CA GLU A 49 -5.17 13.97 8.78
C GLU A 49 -3.67 13.80 8.97
N THR A 50 -3.28 12.97 9.94
CA THR A 50 -1.93 12.43 9.99
C THR A 50 -1.74 11.40 8.88
N ASP A 51 -0.50 11.05 8.59
CA ASP A 51 -0.16 10.03 7.58
C ASP A 51 -0.84 8.69 7.91
N LEU A 52 -0.79 8.28 9.16
CA LEU A 52 -1.41 7.02 9.60
C LEU A 52 -2.93 7.07 9.55
N GLU A 53 -3.54 8.18 9.94
CA GLU A 53 -5.00 8.37 9.83
C GLU A 53 -5.46 8.29 8.39
N CYS A 54 -4.72 8.91 7.46
CA CYS A 54 -4.97 8.85 6.03
C CYS A 54 -4.93 7.40 5.53
N ALA A 55 -3.86 6.67 5.85
CA ALA A 55 -3.71 5.27 5.44
C ALA A 55 -4.84 4.39 5.98
N LYS A 56 -5.21 4.56 7.24
CA LYS A 56 -6.31 3.78 7.86
C LYS A 56 -7.67 4.11 7.28
N ARG A 57 -7.93 5.38 6.97
CA ARG A 57 -9.19 5.79 6.32
C ARG A 57 -9.31 5.20 4.92
N GLU A 58 -8.25 5.29 4.12
CA GLU A 58 -8.24 4.71 2.78
C GLU A 58 -8.39 3.18 2.82
N LEU A 59 -7.73 2.52 3.76
CA LEU A 59 -7.90 1.09 3.97
C LEU A 59 -9.36 0.73 4.25
N LEU A 60 -10.01 1.47 5.15
CA LEU A 60 -11.40 1.25 5.49
C LEU A 60 -12.33 1.48 4.29
N GLU A 61 -12.14 2.57 3.56
CA GLU A 61 -12.98 2.91 2.40
C GLU A 61 -12.85 1.89 1.27
N GLU A 62 -11.64 1.43 0.99
CA GLU A 62 -11.36 0.55 -0.13
C GLU A 62 -11.54 -0.94 0.19
N THR A 63 -11.36 -1.35 1.43
CA THR A 63 -11.40 -2.78 1.82
C THR A 63 -12.41 -3.13 2.90
N GLY A 64 -12.91 -2.16 3.63
CA GLY A 64 -13.76 -2.38 4.80
C GLY A 64 -13.00 -2.79 6.06
N LEU A 65 -11.66 -2.85 6.02
CA LEU A 65 -10.86 -3.22 7.19
C LEU A 65 -10.57 -2.04 8.08
N SER A 66 -10.83 -2.23 9.37
CA SER A 66 -10.39 -1.34 10.45
C SER A 66 -9.38 -2.11 11.30
N ILE A 67 -8.12 -1.66 11.27
CA ILE A 67 -7.04 -2.34 11.96
C ILE A 67 -6.62 -1.52 13.17
N ASP A 68 -6.72 -2.14 14.33
CA ASP A 68 -6.35 -1.56 15.63
C ASP A 68 -5.04 -2.16 16.18
N LEU A 69 -4.16 -2.58 15.28
CA LEU A 69 -2.85 -3.11 15.61
C LEU A 69 -1.77 -2.07 15.27
N PRO A 70 -0.63 -2.08 15.98
CA PRO A 70 0.50 -1.27 15.57
C PRO A 70 1.03 -1.74 14.21
N TYR A 71 1.51 -0.81 13.40
CA TYR A 71 2.20 -1.17 12.16
C TYR A 71 3.59 -1.75 12.47
N THR A 72 4.04 -2.69 11.63
CA THR A 72 5.34 -3.36 11.79
C THR A 72 6.48 -2.60 11.12
N SER A 73 6.18 -1.90 10.03
CA SER A 73 7.15 -1.11 9.27
C SER A 73 6.46 -0.07 8.41
N TYR A 74 7.26 0.83 7.83
CA TYR A 74 6.81 1.90 6.96
C TYR A 74 7.73 1.99 5.75
N HIS A 75 7.15 2.05 4.55
CA HIS A 75 7.90 2.08 3.30
C HIS A 75 7.42 3.21 2.39
N LYS A 76 8.36 4.05 1.98
CA LYS A 76 8.11 5.05 0.96
C LYS A 76 8.43 4.44 -0.41
N LEU A 77 7.39 4.16 -1.19
CA LEU A 77 7.52 3.67 -2.55
C LEU A 77 7.38 4.81 -3.57
N LYS A 78 7.24 4.49 -4.83
CA LYS A 78 7.19 5.52 -5.89
C LYS A 78 5.84 6.23 -5.96
N GLY A 79 4.75 5.49 -5.87
CA GLY A 79 3.39 6.02 -6.00
C GLY A 79 2.74 6.41 -4.68
N GLY A 80 3.33 6.05 -3.56
CA GLY A 80 2.82 6.34 -2.23
C GLY A 80 3.70 5.80 -1.13
N SER A 81 3.31 6.08 0.09
CA SER A 81 3.96 5.58 1.29
C SER A 81 3.01 4.68 2.07
N TYR A 82 3.51 3.60 2.61
CA TYR A 82 2.68 2.53 3.14
C TYR A 82 3.09 2.10 4.52
N PHE A 83 2.09 1.95 5.40
CA PHE A 83 2.26 1.29 6.69
C PHE A 83 1.98 -0.20 6.51
N VAL A 84 2.86 -1.06 7.02
CA VAL A 84 2.70 -2.51 6.95
C VAL A 84 2.08 -3.03 8.22
N PHE A 85 1.03 -3.84 8.09
CA PHE A 85 0.34 -4.47 9.20
C PHE A 85 0.34 -5.98 9.00
N ALA A 86 0.64 -6.72 10.07
CA ALA A 86 0.50 -8.17 10.11
C ALA A 86 -0.83 -8.53 10.77
N VAL A 87 -1.64 -9.32 10.09
CA VAL A 87 -2.93 -9.78 10.58
C VAL A 87 -3.02 -11.29 10.55
N THR A 88 -3.94 -11.85 11.32
CA THR A 88 -4.19 -13.29 11.34
C THR A 88 -5.41 -13.62 10.46
N GLY A 89 -5.26 -14.63 9.61
CA GLY A 89 -6.35 -15.11 8.76
C GLY A 89 -6.68 -14.18 7.60
N ARG A 90 -7.90 -14.28 7.12
CA ARG A 90 -8.45 -13.44 6.07
C ARG A 90 -9.66 -12.69 6.59
N PRO A 91 -9.46 -11.55 7.28
CA PRO A 91 -10.58 -10.72 7.72
C PRO A 91 -11.54 -10.42 6.57
N SER A 92 -12.84 -10.40 6.85
CA SER A 92 -13.86 -10.10 5.85
C SER A 92 -13.71 -8.70 5.31
N THR A 93 -13.85 -8.56 4.00
CA THR A 93 -13.72 -7.28 3.30
C THR A 93 -15.06 -6.81 2.77
N CYS A 94 -15.24 -5.49 2.71
CA CYS A 94 -16.43 -4.86 2.15
C CYS A 94 -16.04 -3.53 1.53
N ILE A 95 -16.21 -3.41 0.22
CA ILE A 95 -15.89 -2.16 -0.49
C ILE A 95 -16.96 -1.13 -0.18
N THR A 96 -16.60 0.01 0.41
CA THR A 96 -17.49 1.16 0.59
C THR A 96 -17.35 2.17 -0.54
N ASP A 97 -16.16 2.31 -1.10
CA ASP A 97 -15.91 3.17 -2.26
C ASP A 97 -16.06 2.38 -3.57
N CYS A 98 -17.29 2.03 -3.91
CA CYS A 98 -17.61 1.26 -5.12
C CYS A 98 -17.37 2.04 -6.43
N LYS A 99 -17.16 3.35 -6.36
CA LYS A 99 -16.87 4.17 -7.55
C LYS A 99 -15.43 4.01 -8.00
N GLU A 100 -14.51 3.85 -7.07
CA GLU A 100 -13.09 3.73 -7.34
C GLU A 100 -12.61 2.29 -7.40
N ILE A 101 -13.15 1.41 -6.57
CA ILE A 101 -12.69 0.04 -6.37
C ILE A 101 -13.74 -0.96 -6.83
N GLU A 102 -13.33 -1.92 -7.66
CA GLU A 102 -14.22 -2.99 -8.12
C GLU A 102 -13.96 -4.35 -7.46
N PHE A 103 -12.71 -4.64 -7.03
CA PHE A 103 -12.35 -5.90 -6.38
C PHE A 103 -11.40 -5.69 -5.21
N VAL A 104 -11.53 -6.54 -4.20
CA VAL A 104 -10.58 -6.69 -3.09
C VAL A 104 -10.27 -8.17 -2.96
N GLU A 105 -9.00 -8.53 -3.01
CA GLU A 105 -8.58 -9.94 -2.95
C GLU A 105 -7.27 -10.10 -2.18
N TRP A 106 -7.16 -11.26 -1.52
CA TRP A 106 -5.91 -11.73 -0.94
C TRP A 106 -5.08 -12.43 -2.02
N TRP A 107 -3.85 -12.00 -2.20
CA TRP A 107 -2.93 -12.56 -3.18
C TRP A 107 -1.72 -13.19 -2.51
N PRO A 108 -1.34 -14.43 -2.88
CA PRO A 108 -0.08 -15.00 -2.40
C PRO A 108 1.10 -14.11 -2.76
N LEU A 109 2.03 -13.87 -1.84
CA LEU A 109 3.23 -13.09 -2.11
C LEU A 109 4.09 -13.71 -3.21
N SER A 110 4.03 -15.04 -3.37
CA SER A 110 4.71 -15.79 -4.43
C SER A 110 4.09 -15.58 -5.82
N HIS A 111 2.84 -15.10 -5.90
CA HIS A 111 2.07 -15.00 -7.15
C HIS A 111 1.32 -13.66 -7.24
N LEU A 112 2.02 -12.56 -7.03
CA LEU A 112 1.42 -11.23 -7.20
C LEU A 112 1.11 -10.97 -8.66
N PRO A 113 0.01 -10.23 -8.97
CA PRO A 113 -0.37 -9.92 -10.33
C PRO A 113 0.67 -9.01 -10.99
N ILE A 114 1.35 -9.54 -12.01
CA ILE A 114 2.31 -8.78 -12.81
C ILE A 114 1.64 -8.33 -14.10
N GLY A 115 1.94 -7.16 -14.59
CA GLY A 115 1.34 -6.63 -15.80
C GLY A 115 0.05 -5.86 -15.55
N ASP A 116 -0.77 -6.32 -14.62
CA ASP A 116 -2.03 -5.67 -14.23
C ASP A 116 -1.93 -4.96 -12.87
N SER A 117 -0.74 -4.63 -12.42
CA SER A 117 -0.52 -3.94 -11.14
C SER A 117 0.14 -2.58 -11.34
N ASN A 118 -0.05 -1.69 -10.37
CA ASN A 118 0.67 -0.43 -10.36
C ASN A 118 2.15 -0.65 -9.98
N VAL A 119 2.95 0.41 -10.14
CA VAL A 119 4.39 0.35 -9.92
C VAL A 119 4.77 -0.08 -8.50
N ASP A 120 4.01 0.31 -7.49
CA ASP A 120 4.33 0.02 -6.09
C ASP A 120 4.21 -1.47 -5.77
N VAL A 121 3.24 -2.17 -6.35
CA VAL A 121 3.12 -3.63 -6.23
C VAL A 121 4.33 -4.32 -6.88
N SER A 122 4.77 -3.82 -8.02
CA SER A 122 5.95 -4.35 -8.73
C SER A 122 7.23 -4.13 -7.93
N ILE A 123 7.41 -2.98 -7.31
CA ILE A 123 8.53 -2.68 -6.42
C ILE A 123 8.52 -3.63 -5.22
N PHE A 124 7.37 -3.77 -4.58
CA PHE A 124 7.20 -4.66 -3.43
C PHE A 124 7.52 -6.11 -3.79
N ARG A 125 7.04 -6.59 -4.93
CA ARG A 125 7.35 -7.92 -5.42
C ARG A 125 8.86 -8.13 -5.60
N THR A 126 9.54 -7.15 -6.16
CA THR A 126 11.00 -7.21 -6.32
C THR A 126 11.71 -7.26 -4.97
N LEU A 127 11.22 -6.48 -4.00
CA LEU A 127 11.72 -6.51 -2.62
C LEU A 127 11.58 -7.90 -1.99
N MET A 128 10.44 -8.54 -2.21
CA MET A 128 10.11 -9.83 -1.61
C MET A 128 10.72 -11.02 -2.34
N ARG A 129 11.38 -10.82 -3.48
CA ARG A 129 12.00 -11.89 -4.25
C ARG A 129 13.11 -12.55 -3.45
N GLY A 130 13.00 -13.87 -3.27
CA GLY A 130 13.95 -14.66 -2.50
C GLY A 130 13.72 -14.72 -1.00
N VAL A 131 12.68 -14.03 -0.51
CA VAL A 131 12.19 -14.21 0.86
C VAL A 131 11.41 -15.52 0.92
N THR A 132 11.65 -16.34 1.92
CA THR A 132 11.00 -17.64 2.09
C THR A 132 9.51 -17.47 2.40
N GLU A 133 8.72 -18.50 2.14
CA GLU A 133 7.27 -18.48 2.37
C GLU A 133 6.87 -18.55 3.85
N ASN A 134 7.83 -18.58 4.77
CA ASN A 134 7.59 -18.58 6.20
C ASN A 134 7.13 -17.18 6.65
N GLU A 135 5.92 -17.10 7.16
CA GLU A 135 5.23 -15.84 7.50
C GLU A 135 5.98 -14.97 8.50
N ASN A 136 6.55 -15.59 9.54
CA ASN A 136 7.33 -14.85 10.53
C ASN A 136 8.57 -14.22 9.90
N GLU A 137 9.24 -14.95 9.01
CA GLU A 137 10.40 -14.44 8.28
C GLU A 137 10.03 -13.29 7.33
N ILE A 138 8.85 -13.35 6.70
CA ILE A 138 8.35 -12.28 5.84
C ILE A 138 8.16 -10.99 6.65
N VAL A 139 7.46 -11.08 7.77
CA VAL A 139 7.21 -9.92 8.63
C VAL A 139 8.51 -9.36 9.18
N ASP A 140 9.39 -10.22 9.68
CA ASP A 140 10.69 -9.83 10.21
C ASP A 140 11.57 -9.18 9.12
N TYR A 141 11.58 -9.75 7.93
CA TYR A 141 12.32 -9.19 6.80
C TYR A 141 11.80 -7.80 6.40
N ILE A 142 10.49 -7.65 6.21
CA ILE A 142 9.89 -6.36 5.83
C ILE A 142 10.18 -5.28 6.88
N SER A 143 10.21 -5.66 8.13
CA SER A 143 10.49 -4.75 9.25
C SER A 143 11.98 -4.45 9.43
N SER A 144 12.86 -5.13 8.69
CA SER A 144 14.32 -5.00 8.84
C SER A 144 14.87 -3.72 8.19
N LYS A 145 16.02 -3.26 8.69
CA LYS A 145 16.77 -2.16 8.08
C LYS A 145 17.27 -2.50 6.67
N GLU A 146 17.56 -3.78 6.43
CA GLU A 146 17.96 -4.28 5.12
C GLU A 146 16.85 -4.08 4.09
N ALA A 147 15.61 -4.45 4.41
CA ALA A 147 14.47 -4.25 3.54
C ALA A 147 14.24 -2.76 3.24
N GLN A 148 14.34 -1.90 4.23
CA GLN A 148 14.23 -0.45 4.06
C GLN A 148 15.30 0.11 3.11
N SER A 149 16.54 -0.35 3.25
CA SER A 149 17.64 0.04 2.35
C SER A 149 17.39 -0.44 0.91
N ARG A 150 16.94 -1.68 0.75
CA ARG A 150 16.60 -2.24 -0.57
C ARG A 150 15.44 -1.52 -1.24
N VAL A 151 14.43 -1.12 -0.48
CA VAL A 151 13.32 -0.30 -1.01
C VAL A 151 13.85 0.98 -1.66
N CYS A 152 14.75 1.68 -1.00
CA CYS A 152 15.34 2.89 -1.56
C CYS A 152 16.07 2.62 -2.88
N GLN A 153 16.84 1.55 -2.97
CA GLN A 153 17.57 1.17 -4.18
C GLN A 153 16.62 0.78 -5.32
N ILE A 154 15.64 -0.06 -5.03
CA ILE A 154 14.67 -0.52 -6.02
C ILE A 154 13.85 0.66 -6.55
N THR A 155 13.38 1.53 -5.66
CA THR A 155 12.60 2.71 -6.03
C THR A 155 13.39 3.65 -6.94
N ARG A 156 14.68 3.86 -6.68
CA ARG A 156 15.56 4.65 -7.55
C ARG A 156 15.66 4.04 -8.95
N ASN A 157 15.79 2.73 -9.04
CA ASN A 157 15.88 2.04 -10.33
C ASN A 157 14.60 2.16 -11.15
N PHE A 158 13.43 2.07 -10.53
CA PHE A 158 12.14 2.30 -11.19
C PHE A 158 11.92 3.76 -11.61
N GLY A 159 12.62 4.70 -11.02
CA GLY A 159 12.55 6.13 -11.35
C GLY A 159 13.37 6.55 -12.57
N LYS A 160 14.17 5.65 -13.16
CA LYS A 160 15.08 5.94 -14.28
C LYS A 160 14.53 5.55 -15.65
N CYS A 161 13.24 5.45 -15.78
CA CYS A 161 12.62 5.24 -17.09
C CYS A 161 12.55 6.53 -17.88
#